data_5da1f22920e79022b0ca77640aacd62e
#
_entry.id   5da1f22920e79022b0ca77640aacd62e
#
_cell.length_a   1.000
_cell.length_b   1.000
_cell.length_c   1.000
_cell.angle_alpha   90.00
_cell.angle_beta   90.00
_cell.angle_gamma   90.00
#
_symmetry.space_group_name_H-M   'P 1'
#
loop_
_entity.id
_entity.type
_entity.pdbx_description
1 polymer ?
#
loop_
_entity_poly.entity_id
_entity_poly.type
_entity_poly.pdbx_seq_one_letter_code
_entity_poly.pdbx_strand_id
1 'polypeptide(L)'
;MLSRLQVRNYVLIDSLEIDFPEGLIIITGQTGAGKSILLGALSLLMGAKADASMVSEGADNCVVEAEFEAEDNGVIRELLDENEVEWDEGHLIIRRVVNRSGRSRAFINDSPVPVAVLQDISSCLIDIHSQHQTLLLSEKNFQLETLDYFAGNSDLLSECAGHWRTLVQQKSSLKELDQKISRISADKEYNEAQYRQLESANLREGELEELEEEQKQLANAEEIKTGLSNVEELFSPSTDALSIDLALKEMDRILSRVGKYLPTVSELSERIDSCRKELDDVYSEVCALNSRVDMSPERLETVEDRMSLLYSLMQKHSCHDVAELISVRDRLSELLFDSTALEERRETLVSDIAKTETALSDIAARLHAARAEAAVKFASEVTESIRGLELPYAIFEVDLSEAQLGPTGADAISFRFSSTGHNAVDVAKCASGGELSRIMLALKAMRARYADMPTMIFDEIDTGVSGSVADKMGSMICEMGSYMQVFAITHLPQVAAKGNAHYLVSKEINPAESRAVSKIERLSDKQRVLEVARMLSGSSLTDAAIANAESLLSGK
;
A
#
# COMPACT_ATOMS: atom_id res chain seq x y z
N MET A 1 -27.94 13.82 -0.80
CA MET A 1 -28.84 14.11 0.34
C MET A 1 -29.52 12.85 0.81
N LEU A 2 -29.88 12.74 2.10
CA LEU A 2 -30.65 11.59 2.63
C LEU A 2 -32.10 11.72 2.18
N SER A 3 -32.54 10.91 1.21
CA SER A 3 -33.91 10.95 0.66
C SER A 3 -34.88 10.08 1.46
N ARG A 4 -34.42 8.89 1.89
CA ARG A 4 -35.27 7.93 2.63
C ARG A 4 -34.49 7.23 3.73
N LEU A 5 -35.17 6.94 4.84
CA LEU A 5 -34.66 6.12 5.93
C LEU A 5 -35.68 5.02 6.27
N GLN A 6 -35.20 3.78 6.26
CA GLN A 6 -35.97 2.62 6.72
C GLN A 6 -35.28 1.98 7.93
N VAL A 7 -36.05 1.75 8.99
CA VAL A 7 -35.55 1.12 10.21
C VAL A 7 -36.51 -0.01 10.59
N ARG A 8 -36.00 -1.21 10.81
CA ARG A 8 -36.81 -2.37 11.22
C ARG A 8 -36.15 -3.05 12.42
N ASN A 9 -36.98 -3.33 13.44
CA ASN A 9 -36.58 -4.05 14.65
C ASN A 9 -35.38 -3.44 15.37
N TYR A 10 -35.31 -2.12 15.46
CA TYR A 10 -34.22 -1.40 16.09
C TYR A 10 -34.65 -0.80 17.44
N VAL A 11 -34.13 -1.31 18.54
CA VAL A 11 -34.42 -0.88 19.92
C VAL A 11 -35.92 -0.80 20.19
N LEU A 12 -36.53 0.38 20.10
CA LEU A 12 -37.96 0.66 20.31
C LEU A 12 -38.71 0.94 18.99
N ILE A 13 -38.08 0.77 17.85
CA ILE A 13 -38.67 0.96 16.53
C ILE A 13 -38.94 -0.41 15.91
N ASP A 14 -40.21 -0.77 15.73
CA ASP A 14 -40.60 -2.01 15.08
C ASP A 14 -40.46 -1.87 13.56
N SER A 15 -41.04 -0.83 12.98
CA SER A 15 -40.92 -0.46 11.57
C SER A 15 -41.10 1.03 11.42
N LEU A 16 -40.17 1.65 10.73
CA LEU A 16 -40.19 3.06 10.40
C LEU A 16 -39.76 3.23 8.95
N GLU A 17 -40.50 4.02 8.20
CA GLU A 17 -40.15 4.43 6.84
C GLU A 17 -40.49 5.92 6.72
N ILE A 18 -39.47 6.71 6.36
CA ILE A 18 -39.60 8.18 6.30
C ILE A 18 -38.88 8.67 5.05
N ASP A 19 -39.59 9.50 4.28
CA ASP A 19 -39.02 10.31 3.21
C ASP A 19 -38.71 11.72 3.74
N PHE A 20 -37.49 12.20 3.48
CA PHE A 20 -37.04 13.50 3.95
C PHE A 20 -36.94 14.48 2.77
N PRO A 21 -37.48 15.71 2.92
CA PRO A 21 -37.29 16.77 1.94
C PRO A 21 -35.91 17.41 2.05
N GLU A 22 -35.61 18.28 1.11
CA GLU A 22 -34.45 19.17 1.17
C GLU A 22 -34.64 20.28 2.22
N GLY A 23 -33.54 20.96 2.55
CA GLY A 23 -33.52 22.11 3.42
C GLY A 23 -33.40 21.77 4.90
N LEU A 24 -33.95 22.62 5.77
CA LEU A 24 -33.88 22.46 7.22
C LEU A 24 -35.02 21.57 7.74
N ILE A 25 -34.68 20.42 8.28
CA ILE A 25 -35.58 19.45 8.87
C ILE A 25 -35.46 19.50 10.39
N ILE A 26 -36.57 19.78 11.06
CA ILE A 26 -36.63 19.84 12.51
C ILE A 26 -37.14 18.51 13.07
N ILE A 27 -36.50 18.03 14.13
CA ILE A 27 -36.92 16.86 14.88
C ILE A 27 -37.12 17.27 16.35
N THR A 28 -38.38 17.21 16.80
CA THR A 28 -38.72 17.46 18.20
C THR A 28 -39.31 16.22 18.87
N GLY A 29 -39.46 16.24 20.18
CA GLY A 29 -40.05 15.14 20.95
C GLY A 29 -39.57 15.16 22.40
N GLN A 30 -40.24 14.44 23.29
CA GLN A 30 -39.88 14.33 24.69
C GLN A 30 -38.53 13.64 24.86
N THR A 31 -37.76 14.04 25.90
CA THR A 31 -36.52 13.38 26.29
C THR A 31 -36.75 11.89 26.51
N GLY A 32 -35.95 11.04 25.88
CA GLY A 32 -36.11 9.58 25.94
C GLY A 32 -37.21 9.01 24.98
N ALA A 33 -37.87 9.83 24.17
CA ALA A 33 -38.93 9.40 23.25
C ALA A 33 -38.42 8.73 21.95
N GLY A 34 -37.11 8.71 21.70
CA GLY A 34 -36.58 8.06 20.51
C GLY A 34 -35.72 8.95 19.60
N LYS A 35 -35.48 10.23 19.96
CA LYS A 35 -34.53 11.10 19.24
C LYS A 35 -33.14 10.46 19.16
N SER A 36 -32.62 10.00 20.32
CA SER A 36 -31.34 9.28 20.39
C SER A 36 -31.37 7.92 19.65
N ILE A 37 -32.57 7.31 19.49
CA ILE A 37 -32.71 6.05 18.74
C ILE A 37 -32.56 6.31 17.24
N LEU A 38 -33.14 7.38 16.71
CA LEU A 38 -32.98 7.79 15.32
C LEU A 38 -31.50 8.11 15.01
N LEU A 39 -30.84 8.88 15.88
CA LEU A 39 -29.40 9.14 15.76
C LEU A 39 -28.55 7.88 15.86
N GLY A 40 -28.89 6.97 16.75
CA GLY A 40 -28.22 5.69 16.86
C GLY A 40 -28.34 4.85 15.60
N ALA A 41 -29.54 4.88 14.95
CA ALA A 41 -29.75 4.20 13.67
C ALA A 41 -28.88 4.83 12.56
N LEU A 42 -28.83 6.15 12.46
CA LEU A 42 -27.98 6.87 11.51
C LEU A 42 -26.48 6.65 11.80
N SER A 43 -26.09 6.69 13.07
CA SER A 43 -24.69 6.38 13.46
C SER A 43 -24.29 4.94 13.10
N LEU A 44 -25.24 3.99 13.17
CA LEU A 44 -25.00 2.60 12.75
C LEU A 44 -24.69 2.53 11.25
N LEU A 45 -25.37 3.32 10.41
CA LEU A 45 -25.08 3.43 8.97
C LEU A 45 -23.72 4.08 8.70
N MET A 46 -23.29 4.98 9.59
CA MET A 46 -21.96 5.60 9.52
C MET A 46 -20.82 4.71 10.08
N GLY A 47 -21.07 3.42 10.29
CA GLY A 47 -20.03 2.49 10.72
C GLY A 47 -19.85 2.35 12.24
N ALA A 48 -20.72 2.94 13.07
CA ALA A 48 -20.65 2.76 14.51
C ALA A 48 -20.68 1.27 14.90
N LYS A 49 -20.06 0.97 16.06
CA LYS A 49 -19.99 -0.41 16.58
C LYS A 49 -21.41 -0.94 16.83
N ALA A 50 -21.71 -2.08 16.25
CA ALA A 50 -22.97 -2.79 16.47
C ALA A 50 -22.96 -3.55 17.80
N ASP A 51 -24.12 -3.60 18.46
CA ASP A 51 -24.34 -4.32 19.70
C ASP A 51 -25.65 -5.10 19.67
N ALA A 52 -25.72 -6.22 20.39
CA ALA A 52 -26.91 -7.06 20.48
C ALA A 52 -28.15 -6.32 21.04
N SER A 53 -27.93 -5.32 21.90
CA SER A 53 -29.00 -4.49 22.48
C SER A 53 -29.72 -3.60 21.44
N MET A 54 -29.16 -3.44 20.26
CA MET A 54 -29.78 -2.71 19.15
C MET A 54 -30.92 -3.49 18.50
N VAL A 55 -30.97 -4.82 18.67
CA VAL A 55 -32.05 -5.66 18.11
C VAL A 55 -33.24 -5.66 19.05
N SER A 56 -34.42 -5.32 18.53
CA SER A 56 -35.68 -5.31 19.31
C SER A 56 -35.96 -6.68 19.94
N GLU A 57 -36.54 -6.67 21.12
CA GLU A 57 -36.92 -7.89 21.83
C GLU A 57 -37.90 -8.73 20.96
N GLY A 58 -37.59 -10.00 20.80
CA GLY A 58 -38.38 -10.90 19.96
C GLY A 58 -37.96 -11.00 18.50
N ALA A 59 -37.18 -10.06 17.97
CA ALA A 59 -36.72 -10.08 16.60
C ALA A 59 -35.38 -10.82 16.42
N ASP A 60 -35.11 -11.43 15.28
CA ASP A 60 -33.85 -12.15 14.99
C ASP A 60 -32.73 -11.21 14.53
N ASN A 61 -33.12 -10.11 13.88
CA ASN A 61 -32.19 -9.08 13.39
C ASN A 61 -32.86 -7.71 13.41
N CYS A 62 -32.05 -6.67 13.41
CA CYS A 62 -32.47 -5.34 13.03
C CYS A 62 -31.85 -4.96 11.68
N VAL A 63 -32.55 -4.11 10.94
CA VAL A 63 -32.13 -3.58 9.65
C VAL A 63 -32.29 -2.07 9.69
N VAL A 64 -31.22 -1.37 9.33
CA VAL A 64 -31.24 0.08 9.08
C VAL A 64 -30.76 0.29 7.66
N GLU A 65 -31.55 1.00 6.87
CA GLU A 65 -31.28 1.29 5.46
C GLU A 65 -31.55 2.76 5.19
N ALA A 66 -30.66 3.40 4.44
CA ALA A 66 -30.81 4.78 4.01
C ALA A 66 -30.53 4.89 2.51
N GLU A 67 -31.37 5.64 1.82
CA GLU A 67 -31.20 6.03 0.43
C GLU A 67 -30.66 7.46 0.38
N PHE A 68 -29.58 7.64 -0.35
CA PHE A 68 -28.96 8.95 -0.57
C PHE A 68 -29.05 9.33 -2.05
N GLU A 69 -29.47 10.54 -2.31
CA GLU A 69 -29.23 11.20 -3.59
C GLU A 69 -27.84 11.85 -3.50
N ALA A 70 -26.90 11.35 -4.29
CA ALA A 70 -25.53 11.83 -4.33
C ALA A 70 -25.20 12.28 -5.75
N GLU A 71 -24.79 13.53 -5.91
CA GLU A 71 -24.20 14.00 -7.15
C GLU A 71 -22.86 13.27 -7.39
N ASP A 72 -22.39 13.26 -8.63
CA ASP A 72 -21.13 12.61 -9.00
C ASP A 72 -19.96 13.23 -8.23
N ASN A 73 -19.53 12.52 -7.18
CA ASN A 73 -18.38 12.88 -6.37
C ASN A 73 -17.24 11.90 -6.70
N GLY A 74 -16.15 12.44 -7.26
CA GLY A 74 -14.99 11.64 -7.67
C GLY A 74 -14.42 10.77 -6.55
N VAL A 75 -14.45 11.24 -5.29
CA VAL A 75 -13.96 10.48 -4.12
C VAL A 75 -14.86 9.27 -3.84
N ILE A 76 -16.18 9.44 -3.88
CA ILE A 76 -17.12 8.35 -3.67
C ILE A 76 -17.00 7.33 -4.82
N ARG A 77 -16.85 7.80 -6.06
CA ARG A 77 -16.66 6.94 -7.24
C ARG A 77 -15.39 6.10 -7.10
N GLU A 78 -14.26 6.70 -6.75
CA GLU A 78 -12.99 5.99 -6.55
C GLU A 78 -13.12 4.91 -5.47
N LEU A 79 -13.75 5.24 -4.33
CA LEU A 79 -13.98 4.29 -3.24
C LEU A 79 -14.90 3.13 -3.63
N LEU A 80 -15.92 3.37 -4.46
CA LEU A 80 -16.83 2.33 -4.94
C LEU A 80 -16.12 1.43 -5.96
N ASP A 81 -15.37 2.02 -6.90
CA ASP A 81 -14.63 1.29 -7.93
C ASP A 81 -13.54 0.40 -7.31
N GLU A 82 -12.79 0.90 -6.33
CA GLU A 82 -11.78 0.12 -5.59
C GLU A 82 -12.37 -1.09 -4.85
N ASN A 83 -13.66 -1.03 -4.50
CA ASN A 83 -14.35 -2.09 -3.77
C ASN A 83 -15.33 -2.90 -4.64
N GLU A 84 -15.26 -2.74 -5.97
CA GLU A 84 -16.10 -3.46 -6.95
C GLU A 84 -17.62 -3.29 -6.69
N VAL A 85 -18.03 -2.11 -6.20
CA VAL A 85 -19.43 -1.77 -5.95
C VAL A 85 -19.98 -0.96 -7.12
N GLU A 86 -21.04 -1.44 -7.74
CA GLU A 86 -21.70 -0.73 -8.84
C GLU A 86 -22.32 0.59 -8.35
N TRP A 87 -22.05 1.67 -9.08
CA TRP A 87 -22.66 2.97 -8.86
C TRP A 87 -23.90 3.11 -9.77
N ASP A 88 -25.07 3.23 -9.14
CA ASP A 88 -26.27 3.65 -9.84
C ASP A 88 -26.32 5.20 -9.79
N GLU A 89 -26.09 5.85 -10.93
CA GLU A 89 -25.86 7.30 -11.02
C GLU A 89 -26.95 8.08 -10.28
N GLY A 90 -26.55 8.83 -9.25
CA GLY A 90 -27.43 9.66 -8.45
C GLY A 90 -28.06 8.99 -7.24
N HIS A 91 -27.99 7.66 -7.10
CA HIS A 91 -28.60 6.95 -5.98
C HIS A 91 -27.60 6.02 -5.29
N LEU A 92 -27.53 6.10 -3.97
CA LEU A 92 -26.70 5.22 -3.15
C LEU A 92 -27.52 4.69 -1.97
N ILE A 93 -27.62 3.37 -1.87
CA ILE A 93 -28.32 2.69 -0.78
C ILE A 93 -27.30 2.13 0.21
N ILE A 94 -27.35 2.57 1.44
CA ILE A 94 -26.51 2.07 2.53
C ILE A 94 -27.35 1.27 3.49
N ARG A 95 -26.97 0.01 3.77
CA ARG A 95 -27.73 -0.87 4.67
C ARG A 95 -26.84 -1.57 5.70
N ARG A 96 -27.29 -1.58 6.94
CA ARG A 96 -26.70 -2.35 8.05
C ARG A 96 -27.70 -3.36 8.58
N VAL A 97 -27.25 -4.59 8.74
CA VAL A 97 -28.01 -5.67 9.36
C VAL A 97 -27.25 -6.14 10.60
N VAL A 98 -27.90 -6.12 11.78
CA VAL A 98 -27.34 -6.60 13.04
C VAL A 98 -28.18 -7.76 13.56
N ASN A 99 -27.56 -8.85 13.94
CA ASN A 99 -28.26 -10.02 14.49
C ASN A 99 -28.21 -10.03 16.04
N ARG A 100 -28.97 -10.91 16.65
CA ARG A 100 -29.03 -11.10 18.12
C ARG A 100 -27.69 -11.39 18.80
N SER A 101 -26.68 -11.84 18.06
CA SER A 101 -25.34 -12.07 18.62
C SER A 101 -24.45 -10.82 18.57
N GLY A 102 -24.97 -9.67 18.11
CA GLY A 102 -24.22 -8.43 17.94
C GLY A 102 -23.33 -8.39 16.68
N ARG A 103 -23.35 -9.46 15.85
CA ARG A 103 -22.62 -9.44 14.57
C ARG A 103 -23.38 -8.60 13.56
N SER A 104 -22.66 -7.79 12.82
CA SER A 104 -23.26 -6.94 11.78
C SER A 104 -22.67 -7.20 10.40
N ARG A 105 -23.50 -6.91 9.38
CA ARG A 105 -23.11 -6.88 7.96
C ARG A 105 -23.47 -5.53 7.39
N ALA A 106 -22.59 -5.01 6.55
CA ALA A 106 -22.80 -3.76 5.82
C ALA A 106 -22.98 -4.05 4.33
N PHE A 107 -23.82 -3.26 3.69
CA PHE A 107 -24.09 -3.35 2.25
C PHE A 107 -24.16 -1.94 1.67
N ILE A 108 -23.66 -1.80 0.45
CA ILE A 108 -23.80 -0.61 -0.38
C ILE A 108 -24.32 -1.10 -1.73
N ASN A 109 -25.45 -0.56 -2.19
CA ASN A 109 -26.16 -1.00 -3.41
C ASN A 109 -26.28 -2.53 -3.49
N ASP A 110 -26.74 -3.16 -2.39
CA ASP A 110 -26.86 -4.61 -2.20
C ASP A 110 -25.54 -5.41 -2.19
N SER A 111 -24.41 -4.80 -2.52
CA SER A 111 -23.08 -5.44 -2.43
C SER A 111 -22.59 -5.46 -0.98
N PRO A 112 -22.14 -6.61 -0.46
CA PRO A 112 -21.58 -6.69 0.90
C PRO A 112 -20.21 -6.02 0.95
N VAL A 113 -20.02 -5.09 1.89
CA VAL A 113 -18.76 -4.35 2.06
C VAL A 113 -18.21 -4.46 3.49
N PRO A 114 -16.90 -4.29 3.69
CA PRO A 114 -16.31 -4.10 5.02
C PRO A 114 -16.86 -2.83 5.69
N VAL A 115 -16.95 -2.85 7.04
CA VAL A 115 -17.43 -1.67 7.80
C VAL A 115 -16.55 -0.45 7.59
N ALA A 116 -15.25 -0.62 7.37
CA ALA A 116 -14.34 0.48 7.08
C ALA A 116 -14.74 1.22 5.78
N VAL A 117 -15.00 0.49 4.70
CA VAL A 117 -15.47 1.06 3.42
C VAL A 117 -16.80 1.78 3.58
N LEU A 118 -17.74 1.17 4.34
CA LEU A 118 -18.99 1.84 4.68
C LEU A 118 -18.75 3.16 5.40
N GLN A 119 -17.81 3.19 6.36
CA GLN A 119 -17.47 4.37 7.13
C GLN A 119 -16.88 5.47 6.25
N ASP A 120 -15.96 5.12 5.36
CA ASP A 120 -15.32 6.06 4.44
C ASP A 120 -16.37 6.71 3.51
N ILE A 121 -17.23 5.91 2.88
CA ILE A 121 -18.29 6.42 1.98
C ILE A 121 -19.34 7.21 2.75
N SER A 122 -19.81 6.73 3.90
CA SER A 122 -20.83 7.45 4.67
C SER A 122 -20.32 8.78 5.23
N SER A 123 -19.03 8.91 5.51
CA SER A 123 -18.42 10.17 5.94
C SER A 123 -18.43 11.27 4.87
N CYS A 124 -18.52 10.88 3.59
CA CYS A 124 -18.71 11.80 2.47
C CYS A 124 -20.17 12.25 2.29
N LEU A 125 -21.13 11.51 2.86
CA LEU A 125 -22.57 11.73 2.65
C LEU A 125 -23.25 12.44 3.81
N ILE A 126 -22.81 12.18 5.04
CA ILE A 126 -23.48 12.63 6.25
C ILE A 126 -22.47 12.96 7.37
N ASP A 127 -22.66 14.10 8.00
CA ASP A 127 -21.90 14.49 9.20
C ASP A 127 -22.87 14.69 10.37
N ILE A 128 -22.65 13.98 11.47
CA ILE A 128 -23.48 14.08 12.68
C ILE A 128 -22.73 14.91 13.73
N HIS A 129 -23.23 16.09 14.03
CA HIS A 129 -22.74 16.91 15.14
C HIS A 129 -23.48 16.58 16.43
N SER A 130 -22.77 15.99 17.39
CA SER A 130 -23.26 15.71 18.73
C SER A 130 -22.47 16.48 19.79
N GLN A 131 -22.99 16.54 21.01
CA GLN A 131 -22.36 17.24 22.14
C GLN A 131 -20.91 16.79 22.42
N HIS A 132 -20.55 15.54 22.07
CA HIS A 132 -19.20 15.03 22.23
C HIS A 132 -18.22 15.48 21.13
N GLN A 133 -18.72 16.00 20.01
CA GLN A 133 -17.88 16.44 18.90
C GLN A 133 -17.19 17.81 19.13
N THR A 134 -17.54 18.55 20.17
CA THR A 134 -16.76 19.73 20.55
C THR A 134 -15.29 19.38 20.87
N LEU A 135 -14.99 18.11 21.17
CA LEU A 135 -13.62 17.60 21.31
C LEU A 135 -12.84 17.64 19.99
N LEU A 136 -13.51 17.53 18.84
CA LEU A 136 -12.86 17.62 17.51
C LEU A 136 -12.19 18.98 17.29
N LEU A 137 -12.69 20.04 17.96
CA LEU A 137 -12.04 21.37 17.93
C LEU A 137 -10.58 21.32 18.40
N SER A 138 -10.24 20.38 19.28
CA SER A 138 -8.87 20.19 19.76
C SER A 138 -8.01 19.31 18.85
N GLU A 139 -8.62 18.61 17.90
CA GLU A 139 -7.92 17.74 16.97
C GLU A 139 -7.26 18.55 15.84
N LYS A 140 -5.95 18.44 15.73
CA LYS A 140 -5.17 19.19 14.74
C LYS A 140 -5.53 18.81 13.30
N ASN A 141 -5.87 17.56 13.05
CA ASN A 141 -6.32 17.10 11.73
C ASN A 141 -7.62 17.80 11.32
N PHE A 142 -8.61 17.85 12.20
CA PHE A 142 -9.88 18.55 11.94
C PHE A 142 -9.66 20.05 11.65
N GLN A 143 -8.77 20.70 12.42
CA GLN A 143 -8.45 22.12 12.20
C GLN A 143 -7.79 22.33 10.83
N LEU A 144 -6.84 21.46 10.45
CA LEU A 144 -6.13 21.55 9.18
C LEU A 144 -7.08 21.28 7.99
N GLU A 145 -7.86 20.22 8.05
CA GLU A 145 -8.86 19.89 7.05
C GLU A 145 -9.87 21.02 6.85
N THR A 146 -10.34 21.63 7.96
CA THR A 146 -11.30 22.75 7.90
C THR A 146 -10.70 23.95 7.17
N LEU A 147 -9.43 24.27 7.41
CA LEU A 147 -8.74 25.35 6.71
C LEU A 147 -8.49 24.99 5.24
N ASP A 148 -8.12 23.76 4.95
CA ASP A 148 -7.85 23.29 3.58
C ASP A 148 -9.11 23.28 2.72
N TYR A 149 -10.26 22.89 3.26
CA TYR A 149 -11.56 23.03 2.58
C TYR A 149 -11.87 24.48 2.24
N PHE A 150 -11.66 25.39 3.19
CA PHE A 150 -11.87 26.81 2.95
C PHE A 150 -10.89 27.39 1.90
N ALA A 151 -9.67 26.90 1.88
CA ALA A 151 -8.63 27.32 0.94
C ALA A 151 -8.78 26.70 -0.46
N GLY A 152 -9.61 25.66 -0.61
CA GLY A 152 -9.76 24.92 -1.87
C GLY A 152 -8.49 24.10 -2.23
N ASN A 153 -7.80 23.54 -1.25
CA ASN A 153 -6.51 22.86 -1.42
C ASN A 153 -6.62 21.39 -1.85
N SER A 154 -7.77 20.89 -2.26
CA SER A 154 -8.01 19.46 -2.54
C SER A 154 -7.01 18.87 -3.52
N ASP A 155 -6.72 19.57 -4.63
CA ASP A 155 -5.79 19.10 -5.66
C ASP A 155 -4.34 19.05 -5.13
N LEU A 156 -3.92 20.08 -4.40
CA LEU A 156 -2.59 20.13 -3.80
C LEU A 156 -2.39 19.06 -2.73
N LEU A 157 -3.43 18.75 -1.96
CA LEU A 157 -3.41 17.69 -0.96
C LEU A 157 -3.32 16.31 -1.63
N SER A 158 -4.07 16.08 -2.69
CA SER A 158 -3.99 14.84 -3.46
C SER A 158 -2.60 14.63 -4.06
N GLU A 159 -2.03 15.69 -4.67
CA GLU A 159 -0.67 15.71 -5.21
C GLU A 159 0.37 15.40 -4.11
N CYS A 160 0.27 16.06 -2.95
CA CYS A 160 1.13 15.85 -1.79
C CYS A 160 1.06 14.41 -1.26
N ALA A 161 -0.14 13.88 -1.07
CA ALA A 161 -0.36 12.51 -0.60
C ALA A 161 0.17 11.47 -1.59
N GLY A 162 0.05 11.72 -2.90
CA GLY A 162 0.61 10.88 -3.96
C GLY A 162 2.14 10.80 -3.88
N HIS A 163 2.80 11.96 -3.84
CA HIS A 163 4.26 12.03 -3.71
C HIS A 163 4.75 11.44 -2.38
N TRP A 164 4.02 11.64 -1.28
CA TRP A 164 4.34 11.04 0.01
C TRP A 164 4.30 9.50 -0.03
N ARG A 165 3.26 8.92 -0.62
CA ARG A 165 3.16 7.46 -0.80
C ARG A 165 4.34 6.92 -1.60
N THR A 166 4.69 7.60 -2.71
CA THR A 166 5.83 7.24 -3.55
C THR A 166 7.15 7.30 -2.75
N LEU A 167 7.37 8.35 -1.96
CA LEU A 167 8.55 8.52 -1.12
C LEU A 167 8.68 7.39 -0.09
N VAL A 168 7.59 7.04 0.60
CA VAL A 168 7.57 5.95 1.59
C VAL A 168 7.92 4.62 0.92
N GLN A 169 7.35 4.34 -0.26
CA GLN A 169 7.64 3.12 -1.01
C GLN A 169 9.10 3.06 -1.48
N GLN A 170 9.63 4.16 -2.02
CA GLN A 170 11.03 4.25 -2.44
C GLN A 170 12.00 4.05 -1.27
N LYS A 171 11.74 4.66 -0.11
CA LYS A 171 12.55 4.47 1.12
C LYS A 171 12.49 3.02 1.64
N SER A 172 11.34 2.36 1.56
CA SER A 172 11.22 0.94 1.90
C SER A 172 12.04 0.08 0.95
N SER A 173 11.93 0.31 -0.36
CA SER A 173 12.69 -0.41 -1.39
C SER A 173 14.21 -0.20 -1.23
N LEU A 174 14.65 1.02 -0.89
CA LEU A 174 16.05 1.31 -0.61
C LEU A 174 16.57 0.51 0.59
N LYS A 175 15.79 0.47 1.67
CA LYS A 175 16.14 -0.30 2.86
C LYS A 175 16.29 -1.80 2.59
N GLU A 176 15.39 -2.37 1.79
CA GLU A 176 15.47 -3.77 1.37
C GLU A 176 16.71 -4.03 0.49
N LEU A 177 16.99 -3.10 -0.43
CA LEU A 177 18.14 -3.17 -1.32
C LEU A 177 19.45 -3.06 -0.53
N ASP A 178 19.56 -2.11 0.42
CA ASP A 178 20.72 -1.97 1.30
C ASP A 178 20.97 -3.23 2.13
N GLN A 179 19.92 -3.91 2.60
CA GLN A 179 20.06 -5.19 3.29
C GLN A 179 20.59 -6.30 2.37
N LYS A 180 20.15 -6.34 1.10
CA LYS A 180 20.66 -7.30 0.11
C LYS A 180 22.13 -7.03 -0.20
N ILE A 181 22.49 -5.79 -0.49
CA ILE A 181 23.87 -5.37 -0.75
C ILE A 181 24.77 -5.70 0.44
N SER A 182 24.34 -5.40 1.66
CA SER A 182 25.12 -5.68 2.88
C SER A 182 25.41 -7.18 3.07
N ARG A 183 24.48 -8.06 2.71
CA ARG A 183 24.69 -9.52 2.75
C ARG A 183 25.70 -9.99 1.72
N ILE A 184 25.64 -9.41 0.51
CA ILE A 184 26.53 -9.78 -0.61
C ILE A 184 27.93 -9.18 -0.41
N SER A 185 28.03 -7.95 0.10
CA SER A 185 29.30 -7.23 0.26
C SER A 185 30.19 -7.80 1.35
N ALA A 186 29.66 -8.53 2.32
CA ALA A 186 30.46 -9.20 3.35
C ALA A 186 31.50 -10.17 2.75
N ASP A 187 31.19 -10.77 1.60
CA ASP A 187 32.04 -11.73 0.91
C ASP A 187 32.64 -11.17 -0.39
N LYS A 188 32.35 -9.92 -0.76
CA LYS A 188 32.71 -9.34 -2.07
C LYS A 188 34.22 -9.35 -2.32
N GLU A 189 35.01 -8.84 -1.38
CA GLU A 189 36.49 -8.78 -1.50
C GLU A 189 37.10 -10.19 -1.63
N TYR A 190 36.57 -11.13 -0.84
CA TYR A 190 37.01 -12.51 -0.90
C TYR A 190 36.64 -13.13 -2.27
N ASN A 191 35.42 -12.99 -2.72
CA ASN A 191 34.95 -13.52 -4.00
C ASN A 191 35.69 -12.89 -5.19
N GLU A 192 36.01 -11.61 -5.14
CA GLU A 192 36.78 -10.90 -6.17
C GLU A 192 38.22 -11.44 -6.24
N ALA A 193 38.86 -11.66 -5.08
CA ALA A 193 40.18 -12.24 -5.04
C ALA A 193 40.21 -13.68 -5.60
N GLN A 194 39.20 -14.49 -5.27
CA GLN A 194 39.05 -15.85 -5.80
C GLN A 194 38.83 -15.84 -7.31
N TYR A 195 37.93 -14.98 -7.79
CA TYR A 195 37.63 -14.84 -9.23
C TYR A 195 38.87 -14.43 -10.02
N ARG A 196 39.60 -13.39 -9.57
CA ARG A 196 40.86 -12.95 -10.21
C ARG A 196 41.90 -14.06 -10.26
N GLN A 197 42.02 -14.87 -9.23
CA GLN A 197 42.97 -15.99 -9.18
C GLN A 197 42.60 -17.06 -10.21
N LEU A 198 41.32 -17.46 -10.30
CA LEU A 198 40.84 -18.44 -11.26
C LEU A 198 40.88 -17.92 -12.70
N GLU A 199 40.58 -16.63 -12.92
CA GLU A 199 40.67 -15.99 -14.23
C GLU A 199 42.09 -15.93 -14.74
N SER A 200 43.06 -15.50 -13.88
CA SER A 200 44.47 -15.44 -14.22
C SER A 200 45.10 -16.81 -14.49
N ALA A 201 44.51 -17.87 -13.94
CA ALA A 201 44.95 -19.23 -14.17
C ALA A 201 44.66 -19.75 -15.61
N ASN A 202 43.83 -19.05 -16.38
CA ASN A 202 43.48 -19.42 -17.77
C ASN A 202 43.14 -20.93 -17.91
N LEU A 203 42.14 -21.35 -17.13
CA LEU A 203 41.71 -22.75 -17.05
C LEU A 203 41.13 -23.26 -18.38
N ARG A 204 41.46 -24.47 -18.74
CA ARG A 204 41.00 -25.13 -19.95
C ARG A 204 40.46 -26.53 -19.60
N GLU A 205 39.27 -26.87 -20.09
CA GLU A 205 38.68 -28.18 -19.88
C GLU A 205 39.56 -29.29 -20.49
N GLY A 206 39.75 -30.39 -19.75
CA GLY A 206 40.59 -31.51 -20.19
C GLY A 206 42.11 -31.27 -20.08
N GLU A 207 42.53 -30.06 -19.60
CA GLU A 207 43.95 -29.69 -19.51
C GLU A 207 44.75 -30.60 -18.55
N LEU A 208 44.15 -31.01 -17.46
CA LEU A 208 44.84 -31.80 -16.43
C LEU A 208 45.16 -33.19 -16.95
N GLU A 209 44.21 -33.82 -17.62
CA GLU A 209 44.35 -35.14 -18.23
C GLU A 209 45.42 -35.12 -19.33
N GLU A 210 45.45 -34.10 -20.16
CA GLU A 210 46.47 -33.89 -21.19
C GLU A 210 47.86 -33.76 -20.55
N LEU A 211 47.97 -32.97 -19.47
CA LEU A 211 49.23 -32.76 -18.76
C LEU A 211 49.71 -34.02 -18.02
N GLU A 212 48.82 -34.80 -17.42
CA GLU A 212 49.14 -36.06 -16.77
C GLU A 212 49.69 -37.07 -17.77
N GLU A 213 49.11 -37.13 -18.98
CA GLU A 213 49.61 -38.01 -20.03
C GLU A 213 50.96 -37.53 -20.56
N GLU A 214 51.15 -36.23 -20.79
CA GLU A 214 52.39 -35.62 -21.20
C GLU A 214 53.48 -35.83 -20.14
N GLN A 215 53.18 -35.65 -18.83
CA GLN A 215 54.11 -35.91 -17.74
C GLN A 215 54.60 -37.36 -17.72
N LYS A 216 53.69 -38.34 -17.87
CA LYS A 216 54.04 -39.77 -17.94
C LYS A 216 55.00 -40.07 -19.09
N GLN A 217 54.75 -39.44 -20.26
CA GLN A 217 55.64 -39.62 -21.41
C GLN A 217 57.03 -39.00 -21.18
N LEU A 218 57.07 -37.77 -20.67
CA LEU A 218 58.35 -37.07 -20.40
C LEU A 218 59.13 -37.68 -19.25
N ALA A 219 58.49 -38.13 -18.18
CA ALA A 219 59.13 -38.77 -17.05
C ALA A 219 59.78 -40.12 -17.41
N ASN A 220 59.21 -40.83 -18.38
CA ASN A 220 59.72 -42.11 -18.85
C ASN A 220 60.42 -41.99 -20.22
N ALA A 221 60.71 -40.78 -20.68
CA ALA A 221 61.23 -40.50 -22.02
C ALA A 221 62.56 -41.24 -22.29
N GLU A 222 63.46 -41.35 -21.31
CA GLU A 222 64.71 -42.07 -21.44
C GLU A 222 64.50 -43.57 -21.61
N GLU A 223 63.56 -44.18 -20.84
CA GLU A 223 63.23 -45.61 -20.97
C GLU A 223 62.51 -45.89 -22.28
N ILE A 224 61.56 -45.06 -22.70
CA ILE A 224 60.82 -45.16 -23.96
C ILE A 224 61.81 -45.05 -25.12
N LYS A 225 62.67 -44.05 -25.14
CA LYS A 225 63.65 -43.82 -26.20
C LYS A 225 64.67 -44.94 -26.29
N THR A 226 65.14 -45.40 -25.14
CA THR A 226 66.08 -46.57 -25.09
C THR A 226 65.37 -47.80 -25.62
N GLY A 227 64.13 -48.08 -25.24
CA GLY A 227 63.36 -49.21 -25.72
C GLY A 227 63.11 -49.16 -27.24
N LEU A 228 62.66 -47.99 -27.74
CA LEU A 228 62.41 -47.79 -29.17
C LEU A 228 63.74 -47.90 -30.00
N SER A 229 64.82 -47.28 -29.50
CA SER A 229 66.16 -47.40 -30.15
C SER A 229 66.68 -48.82 -30.18
N ASN A 230 66.43 -49.59 -29.13
CA ASN A 230 66.81 -51.02 -29.12
C ASN A 230 66.02 -51.83 -30.23
N VAL A 231 64.74 -51.45 -30.39
CA VAL A 231 63.94 -52.07 -31.52
C VAL A 231 64.47 -51.64 -32.88
N GLU A 232 64.79 -50.35 -33.08
CA GLU A 232 65.40 -49.84 -34.32
C GLU A 232 66.71 -50.56 -34.61
N GLU A 233 67.57 -50.80 -33.57
CA GLU A 233 68.83 -51.51 -33.78
C GLU A 233 68.67 -53.00 -34.21
N LEU A 234 67.58 -53.66 -33.82
CA LEU A 234 67.25 -55.00 -34.33
C LEU A 234 66.93 -54.99 -35.80
N PHE A 235 66.34 -53.91 -36.32
CA PHE A 235 66.04 -53.77 -37.74
C PHE A 235 67.23 -53.25 -38.57
N SER A 236 68.02 -52.34 -37.97
CA SER A 236 69.18 -51.68 -38.59
C SER A 236 70.38 -51.68 -37.68
N PRO A 237 71.02 -52.82 -37.42
CA PRO A 237 72.13 -52.89 -36.45
C PRO A 237 73.34 -52.09 -36.94
N SER A 238 73.95 -51.37 -35.96
CA SER A 238 75.15 -50.54 -36.13
C SER A 238 76.47 -51.38 -36.31
N THR A 239 76.41 -52.68 -36.09
CA THR A 239 77.48 -53.63 -36.24
C THR A 239 77.20 -54.63 -37.39
N ASP A 240 78.25 -55.42 -37.77
CA ASP A 240 78.07 -56.45 -38.87
C ASP A 240 77.09 -57.61 -38.52
N ALA A 241 76.12 -57.31 -37.57
CA ALA A 241 75.05 -58.26 -37.28
C ALA A 241 74.00 -58.32 -38.37
N LEU A 242 73.40 -59.47 -38.52
CA LEU A 242 72.34 -59.70 -39.55
C LEU A 242 71.07 -58.95 -39.10
N SER A 243 70.66 -57.95 -39.84
CA SER A 243 69.39 -57.27 -39.60
C SER A 243 68.17 -58.18 -39.88
N ILE A 244 67.05 -57.89 -39.17
CA ILE A 244 65.80 -58.66 -39.40
C ILE A 244 65.38 -58.59 -40.86
N ASP A 245 65.47 -57.45 -41.53
CA ASP A 245 65.13 -57.30 -42.96
C ASP A 245 66.07 -58.11 -43.85
N LEU A 246 67.37 -58.06 -43.55
CA LEU A 246 68.34 -58.87 -44.27
C LEU A 246 68.12 -60.35 -44.03
N ALA A 247 67.82 -60.81 -42.83
CA ALA A 247 67.52 -62.21 -42.52
C ALA A 247 66.26 -62.69 -43.29
N LEU A 248 65.18 -61.86 -43.28
CA LEU A 248 63.95 -62.19 -44.01
C LEU A 248 64.18 -62.22 -45.55
N LYS A 249 64.95 -61.30 -46.09
CA LYS A 249 65.34 -61.30 -47.53
C LYS A 249 66.15 -62.55 -47.89
N GLU A 250 67.07 -62.94 -47.04
CA GLU A 250 67.85 -64.14 -47.29
C GLU A 250 66.99 -65.41 -47.15
N MET A 251 66.10 -65.48 -46.21
CA MET A 251 65.11 -66.58 -46.10
C MET A 251 64.22 -66.63 -47.32
N ASP A 252 63.67 -65.50 -47.80
CA ASP A 252 62.89 -65.48 -49.05
C ASP A 252 63.68 -65.92 -50.24
N ARG A 253 64.91 -65.48 -50.39
CA ARG A 253 65.85 -65.88 -51.41
C ARG A 253 66.10 -67.40 -51.44
N ILE A 254 66.31 -68.00 -50.24
CA ILE A 254 66.53 -69.44 -50.09
C ILE A 254 65.24 -70.20 -50.43
N LEU A 255 64.10 -69.81 -49.89
CA LEU A 255 62.80 -70.47 -50.16
C LEU A 255 62.38 -70.34 -51.59
N SER A 256 62.56 -69.19 -52.24
CA SER A 256 62.31 -69.00 -53.67
C SER A 256 63.18 -69.94 -54.56
N ARG A 257 64.43 -70.23 -54.15
CA ARG A 257 65.31 -71.13 -54.80
C ARG A 257 64.86 -72.60 -54.65
N VAL A 258 64.45 -73.01 -53.44
CA VAL A 258 63.92 -74.34 -53.16
C VAL A 258 62.55 -74.55 -53.76
N GLY A 259 61.71 -73.55 -53.86
CA GLY A 259 60.37 -73.56 -54.47
C GLY A 259 60.39 -73.95 -55.91
N LYS A 260 61.49 -73.76 -56.64
CA LYS A 260 61.70 -74.26 -58.02
C LYS A 260 61.64 -75.77 -58.14
N TYR A 261 61.97 -76.51 -57.03
CA TYR A 261 61.99 -77.97 -57.00
C TYR A 261 60.86 -78.58 -56.16
N LEU A 262 60.25 -77.76 -55.26
CA LEU A 262 59.20 -78.21 -54.38
C LEU A 262 58.06 -77.11 -54.30
N PRO A 263 57.00 -77.24 -55.07
CA PRO A 263 55.98 -76.20 -55.25
C PRO A 263 55.32 -75.75 -53.94
N THR A 264 55.21 -76.62 -52.94
CA THR A 264 54.65 -76.31 -51.64
C THR A 264 55.45 -75.25 -50.85
N VAL A 265 56.71 -75.03 -51.22
CA VAL A 265 57.57 -74.05 -50.59
C VAL A 265 57.31 -72.60 -51.09
N SER A 266 56.69 -72.45 -52.26
CA SER A 266 56.35 -71.15 -52.83
C SER A 266 55.41 -70.37 -51.89
N GLU A 267 54.45 -71.04 -51.30
CA GLU A 267 53.52 -70.39 -50.33
C GLU A 267 54.25 -69.86 -49.08
N LEU A 268 55.33 -70.54 -48.68
CA LEU A 268 56.16 -70.10 -47.58
C LEU A 268 56.96 -68.82 -47.91
N SER A 269 57.44 -68.70 -49.17
CA SER A 269 58.12 -67.53 -49.69
C SER A 269 57.18 -66.29 -49.68
N GLU A 270 55.96 -66.48 -50.20
CA GLU A 270 54.95 -65.39 -50.16
C GLU A 270 54.60 -64.95 -48.76
N ARG A 271 54.49 -65.89 -47.86
CA ARG A 271 54.24 -65.56 -46.43
C ARG A 271 55.40 -64.79 -45.78
N ILE A 272 56.66 -65.18 -46.12
CA ILE A 272 57.84 -64.43 -45.61
C ILE A 272 57.87 -63.01 -46.19
N ASP A 273 57.56 -62.82 -47.47
CA ASP A 273 57.49 -61.50 -48.09
C ASP A 273 56.37 -60.63 -47.45
N SER A 274 55.22 -61.22 -47.15
CA SER A 274 54.15 -60.53 -46.43
C SER A 274 54.57 -60.14 -45.04
N CYS A 275 55.18 -61.02 -44.25
CA CYS A 275 55.73 -60.71 -42.93
C CYS A 275 56.79 -59.59 -42.96
N ARG A 276 57.63 -59.61 -44.01
CA ARG A 276 58.68 -58.60 -44.21
C ARG A 276 58.05 -57.22 -44.41
N LYS A 277 57.00 -57.08 -45.24
CA LYS A 277 56.29 -55.80 -45.47
C LYS A 277 55.63 -55.30 -44.20
N GLU A 278 54.95 -56.16 -43.45
CA GLU A 278 54.32 -55.83 -42.20
C GLU A 278 55.35 -55.34 -41.18
N LEU A 279 56.51 -56.02 -41.10
CA LEU A 279 57.58 -55.59 -40.18
C LEU A 279 58.26 -54.31 -40.63
N ASP A 280 58.32 -53.98 -41.93
CA ASP A 280 58.84 -52.70 -42.43
C ASP A 280 57.91 -51.55 -42.09
N ASP A 281 56.59 -51.78 -42.14
CA ASP A 281 55.59 -50.81 -41.66
C ASP A 281 55.71 -50.55 -40.14
N VAL A 282 55.83 -51.62 -39.33
CA VAL A 282 56.10 -51.52 -37.88
C VAL A 282 57.38 -50.73 -37.56
N TYR A 283 58.45 -51.00 -38.32
CA TYR A 283 59.73 -50.30 -38.18
C TYR A 283 59.56 -48.80 -38.46
N SER A 284 58.86 -48.48 -39.54
CA SER A 284 58.55 -47.10 -39.92
C SER A 284 57.80 -46.36 -38.81
N GLU A 285 56.79 -46.99 -38.17
CA GLU A 285 56.06 -46.47 -37.04
C GLU A 285 56.95 -46.31 -35.83
N VAL A 286 57.82 -47.28 -35.50
CA VAL A 286 58.79 -47.19 -34.37
C VAL A 286 59.73 -46.02 -34.56
N CYS A 287 60.33 -45.84 -35.77
CA CYS A 287 61.17 -44.68 -36.06
C CYS A 287 60.44 -43.36 -35.91
N ALA A 288 59.17 -43.29 -36.40
CA ALA A 288 58.36 -42.09 -36.25
C ALA A 288 58.03 -41.75 -34.75
N LEU A 289 57.74 -42.80 -33.98
CA LEU A 289 57.53 -42.63 -32.52
C LEU A 289 58.80 -42.19 -31.79
N ASN A 290 59.93 -42.86 -32.08
CA ASN A 290 61.21 -42.52 -31.44
C ASN A 290 61.70 -41.10 -31.74
N SER A 291 61.41 -40.59 -32.96
CA SER A 291 61.73 -39.21 -33.33
C SER A 291 60.85 -38.17 -32.63
N ARG A 292 59.69 -38.56 -32.11
CA ARG A 292 58.75 -37.69 -31.39
C ARG A 292 58.97 -37.65 -29.91
N VAL A 293 59.72 -38.58 -29.34
CA VAL A 293 60.02 -38.62 -27.90
C VAL A 293 60.92 -37.44 -27.56
N ASP A 294 60.34 -36.42 -26.87
CA ASP A 294 61.06 -35.27 -26.35
C ASP A 294 61.72 -35.61 -25.01
N MET A 295 63.01 -35.30 -24.85
CA MET A 295 63.79 -35.51 -23.64
C MET A 295 64.11 -34.16 -22.97
N SER A 296 63.21 -33.19 -23.06
CA SER A 296 63.43 -31.87 -22.47
C SER A 296 63.10 -31.85 -20.95
N PRO A 297 64.07 -31.76 -20.04
CA PRO A 297 63.83 -31.61 -18.61
C PRO A 297 63.06 -30.30 -18.32
N GLU A 298 63.31 -29.24 -19.08
CA GLU A 298 62.65 -27.94 -18.92
C GLU A 298 61.14 -28.02 -19.21
N ARG A 299 60.77 -28.86 -20.18
CA ARG A 299 59.35 -29.09 -20.50
C ARG A 299 58.65 -29.88 -19.41
N LEU A 300 59.33 -30.90 -18.82
CA LEU A 300 58.81 -31.66 -17.69
C LEU A 300 58.55 -30.75 -16.48
N GLU A 301 59.51 -29.91 -16.11
CA GLU A 301 59.37 -28.92 -15.02
C GLU A 301 58.19 -27.98 -15.28
N THR A 302 58.01 -27.47 -16.53
CA THR A 302 56.87 -26.63 -16.91
C THR A 302 55.52 -27.32 -16.73
N VAL A 303 55.46 -28.62 -17.11
CA VAL A 303 54.25 -29.44 -16.96
C VAL A 303 53.93 -29.69 -15.50
N GLU A 304 54.93 -30.04 -14.70
CA GLU A 304 54.79 -30.27 -13.25
C GLU A 304 54.37 -29.02 -12.51
N ASP A 305 54.92 -27.85 -12.81
CA ASP A 305 54.54 -26.57 -12.23
C ASP A 305 53.08 -26.24 -12.57
N ARG A 306 52.67 -26.48 -13.84
CA ARG A 306 51.31 -26.24 -14.25
C ARG A 306 50.32 -27.19 -13.58
N MET A 307 50.62 -28.48 -13.50
CA MET A 307 49.82 -29.46 -12.78
C MET A 307 49.72 -29.12 -11.28
N SER A 308 50.84 -28.72 -10.64
CA SER A 308 50.86 -28.28 -9.24
C SER A 308 49.95 -27.10 -8.99
N LEU A 309 49.92 -26.11 -9.89
CA LEU A 309 48.98 -25.00 -9.87
C LEU A 309 47.53 -25.47 -9.91
N LEU A 310 47.18 -26.33 -10.91
CA LEU A 310 45.83 -26.85 -11.07
C LEU A 310 45.39 -27.65 -9.82
N TYR A 311 46.20 -28.56 -9.30
CA TYR A 311 45.91 -29.32 -8.08
C TYR A 311 45.70 -28.40 -6.87
N SER A 312 46.55 -27.38 -6.71
CA SER A 312 46.40 -26.42 -5.61
C SER A 312 45.08 -25.65 -5.68
N LEU A 313 44.66 -25.27 -6.88
CA LEU A 313 43.40 -24.60 -7.10
C LEU A 313 42.20 -25.53 -6.85
N MET A 314 42.29 -26.78 -7.34
CA MET A 314 41.25 -27.81 -7.10
C MET A 314 41.10 -28.11 -5.61
N GLN A 315 42.20 -28.27 -4.88
CA GLN A 315 42.18 -28.48 -3.44
C GLN A 315 41.58 -27.30 -2.69
N LYS A 316 41.97 -26.08 -3.07
CA LYS A 316 41.48 -24.84 -2.45
C LYS A 316 39.96 -24.67 -2.65
N HIS A 317 39.46 -24.99 -3.80
CA HIS A 317 38.02 -24.84 -4.14
C HIS A 317 37.22 -26.12 -3.92
N SER A 318 37.85 -27.20 -3.43
CA SER A 318 37.25 -28.52 -3.20
C SER A 318 36.59 -29.08 -4.47
N CYS A 319 37.28 -28.92 -5.61
CA CYS A 319 36.86 -29.42 -6.92
C CYS A 319 37.57 -30.74 -7.25
N HIS A 320 36.91 -31.57 -8.02
CA HIS A 320 37.46 -32.87 -8.42
C HIS A 320 38.14 -32.83 -9.82
N ASP A 321 37.78 -31.82 -10.64
CA ASP A 321 38.34 -31.61 -11.97
C ASP A 321 38.41 -30.12 -12.34
N VAL A 322 39.02 -29.83 -13.51
CA VAL A 322 39.16 -28.46 -14.02
C VAL A 322 37.83 -27.87 -14.48
N ALA A 323 36.89 -28.72 -14.91
CA ALA A 323 35.55 -28.27 -15.34
C ALA A 323 34.77 -27.71 -14.16
N GLU A 324 34.88 -28.32 -12.98
CA GLU A 324 34.29 -27.78 -11.74
C GLU A 324 34.95 -26.46 -11.34
N LEU A 325 36.26 -26.29 -11.53
CA LEU A 325 36.97 -25.00 -11.29
C LEU A 325 36.43 -23.90 -12.21
N ILE A 326 36.19 -24.21 -13.49
CA ILE A 326 35.60 -23.28 -14.44
C ILE A 326 34.19 -22.91 -14.01
N SER A 327 33.38 -23.87 -13.57
CA SER A 327 32.04 -23.62 -13.04
C SER A 327 32.07 -22.72 -11.79
N VAL A 328 33.04 -22.87 -10.90
CA VAL A 328 33.23 -21.99 -9.73
C VAL A 328 33.60 -20.57 -10.18
N ARG A 329 34.53 -20.43 -11.15
CA ARG A 329 34.90 -19.13 -11.73
C ARG A 329 33.67 -18.41 -12.30
N ASP A 330 32.87 -19.10 -13.11
CA ASP A 330 31.69 -18.53 -13.79
C ASP A 330 30.62 -18.12 -12.77
N ARG A 331 30.37 -18.92 -11.74
CA ARG A 331 29.47 -18.57 -10.64
C ARG A 331 29.95 -17.33 -9.85
N LEU A 332 31.26 -17.22 -9.60
CA LEU A 332 31.83 -16.01 -8.94
C LEU A 332 31.67 -14.79 -9.83
N SER A 333 31.83 -14.92 -11.15
CA SER A 333 31.59 -13.84 -12.12
C SER A 333 30.15 -13.34 -12.09
N GLU A 334 29.16 -14.24 -12.09
CA GLU A 334 27.74 -13.91 -11.98
C GLU A 334 27.42 -13.16 -10.69
N LEU A 335 27.92 -13.65 -9.55
CA LEU A 335 27.74 -13.00 -8.23
C LEU A 335 28.33 -11.58 -8.19
N LEU A 336 29.48 -11.36 -8.81
CA LEU A 336 30.10 -10.04 -8.89
C LEU A 336 29.36 -9.09 -9.81
N PHE A 337 28.83 -9.58 -10.92
CA PHE A 337 27.99 -8.81 -11.84
C PHE A 337 26.69 -8.38 -11.19
N ASP A 338 26.00 -9.30 -10.50
CA ASP A 338 24.77 -9.00 -9.74
C ASP A 338 24.99 -7.95 -8.67
N SER A 339 26.15 -8.01 -7.96
CA SER A 339 26.52 -7.00 -6.96
C SER A 339 26.62 -5.60 -7.56
N THR A 340 27.22 -5.46 -8.75
CA THR A 340 27.38 -4.17 -9.43
C THR A 340 26.03 -3.62 -9.88
N ALA A 341 25.18 -4.46 -10.45
CA ALA A 341 23.82 -4.08 -10.88
C ALA A 341 22.94 -3.60 -9.70
N LEU A 342 23.10 -4.22 -8.51
CA LEU A 342 22.39 -3.79 -7.31
C LEU A 342 22.90 -2.42 -6.81
N GLU A 343 24.19 -2.15 -6.90
CA GLU A 343 24.77 -0.84 -6.55
C GLU A 343 24.27 0.27 -7.49
N GLU A 344 24.27 0.05 -8.79
CA GLU A 344 23.71 0.99 -9.78
C GLU A 344 22.21 1.27 -9.53
N ARG A 345 21.45 0.22 -9.23
CA ARG A 345 20.03 0.37 -8.87
C ARG A 345 19.84 1.17 -7.59
N ARG A 346 20.72 1.00 -6.60
CA ARG A 346 20.74 1.77 -5.36
C ARG A 346 20.97 3.26 -5.63
N GLU A 347 21.97 3.59 -6.44
CA GLU A 347 22.27 4.97 -6.81
C GLU A 347 21.11 5.64 -7.55
N THR A 348 20.47 4.91 -8.47
CA THR A 348 19.28 5.39 -9.17
C THR A 348 18.16 5.68 -8.18
N LEU A 349 17.89 4.76 -7.26
CA LEU A 349 16.83 4.89 -6.27
C LEU A 349 17.09 6.05 -5.29
N VAL A 350 18.33 6.27 -4.88
CA VAL A 350 18.73 7.43 -4.05
C VAL A 350 18.49 8.73 -4.80
N SER A 351 18.83 8.79 -6.09
CA SER A 351 18.56 9.96 -6.95
C SER A 351 17.06 10.23 -7.08
N ASP A 352 16.25 9.19 -7.24
CA ASP A 352 14.79 9.33 -7.37
C ASP A 352 14.14 9.75 -6.05
N ILE A 353 14.62 9.25 -4.91
CA ILE A 353 14.20 9.72 -3.58
C ILE A 353 14.47 11.24 -3.46
N ALA A 354 15.66 11.69 -3.81
CA ALA A 354 16.01 13.12 -3.72
C ALA A 354 15.11 14.00 -4.60
N LYS A 355 14.76 13.54 -5.82
CA LYS A 355 13.81 14.23 -6.70
C LYS A 355 12.41 14.29 -6.08
N THR A 356 11.94 13.17 -5.53
CA THR A 356 10.62 13.08 -4.89
C THR A 356 10.56 13.96 -3.63
N GLU A 357 11.62 14.01 -2.82
CA GLU A 357 11.70 14.89 -1.65
C GLU A 357 11.69 16.38 -2.05
N THR A 358 12.38 16.75 -3.13
CA THR A 358 12.36 18.11 -3.65
C THR A 358 10.95 18.49 -4.14
N ALA A 359 10.31 17.64 -4.93
CA ALA A 359 8.95 17.88 -5.41
C ALA A 359 7.95 18.01 -4.25
N LEU A 360 8.06 17.13 -3.25
CA LEU A 360 7.20 17.16 -2.07
C LEU A 360 7.41 18.43 -1.23
N SER A 361 8.67 18.92 -1.12
CA SER A 361 8.99 20.18 -0.45
C SER A 361 8.38 21.38 -1.17
N ASP A 362 8.41 21.40 -2.49
CA ASP A 362 7.82 22.46 -3.31
C ASP A 362 6.28 22.47 -3.17
N ILE A 363 5.65 21.29 -3.18
CA ILE A 363 4.20 21.17 -2.94
C ILE A 363 3.85 21.64 -1.53
N ALA A 364 4.61 21.24 -0.52
CA ALA A 364 4.40 21.66 0.88
C ALA A 364 4.53 23.19 1.04
N ALA A 365 5.47 23.82 0.34
CA ALA A 365 5.62 25.28 0.32
C ALA A 365 4.40 25.98 -0.33
N ARG A 366 3.86 25.41 -1.40
CA ARG A 366 2.63 25.92 -2.05
C ARG A 366 1.42 25.76 -1.13
N LEU A 367 1.29 24.62 -0.44
CA LEU A 367 0.24 24.41 0.57
C LEU A 367 0.35 25.42 1.71
N HIS A 368 1.55 25.64 2.25
CA HIS A 368 1.79 26.63 3.30
C HIS A 368 1.36 28.03 2.87
N ALA A 369 1.74 28.46 1.66
CA ALA A 369 1.36 29.78 1.15
C ALA A 369 -0.16 29.92 0.99
N ALA A 370 -0.85 28.92 0.45
CA ALA A 370 -2.30 28.92 0.31
C ALA A 370 -3.00 28.94 1.67
N ARG A 371 -2.53 28.14 2.64
CA ARG A 371 -3.04 28.12 4.01
C ARG A 371 -2.83 29.43 4.74
N ALA A 372 -1.66 30.07 4.60
CA ALA A 372 -1.35 31.34 5.22
C ALA A 372 -2.26 32.47 4.69
N GLU A 373 -2.53 32.52 3.39
CA GLU A 373 -3.48 33.46 2.82
C GLU A 373 -4.91 33.18 3.30
N ALA A 374 -5.33 31.91 3.26
CA ALA A 374 -6.66 31.50 3.68
C ALA A 374 -6.90 31.72 5.17
N ALA A 375 -5.90 31.49 6.03
CA ALA A 375 -6.01 31.63 7.49
C ALA A 375 -6.50 33.01 7.93
N VAL A 376 -6.04 34.06 7.27
CA VAL A 376 -6.44 35.45 7.60
C VAL A 376 -7.92 35.68 7.28
N LYS A 377 -8.36 35.27 6.09
CA LYS A 377 -9.76 35.41 5.63
C LYS A 377 -10.68 34.54 6.50
N PHE A 378 -10.30 33.29 6.70
CA PHE A 378 -11.03 32.33 7.52
C PHE A 378 -11.21 32.82 8.96
N ALA A 379 -10.14 33.29 9.61
CA ALA A 379 -10.20 33.84 10.97
C ALA A 379 -11.15 35.04 11.07
N SER A 380 -11.16 35.92 10.06
CA SER A 380 -12.06 37.06 9.99
C SER A 380 -13.52 36.62 9.86
N GLU A 381 -13.84 35.74 8.95
CA GLU A 381 -15.22 35.27 8.70
C GLU A 381 -15.77 34.49 9.90
N VAL A 382 -14.94 33.60 10.49
CA VAL A 382 -15.32 32.88 11.72
C VAL A 382 -15.55 33.86 12.88
N THR A 383 -14.70 34.86 13.02
CA THR A 383 -14.88 35.90 14.05
C THR A 383 -16.22 36.63 13.88
N GLU A 384 -16.55 37.04 12.66
CA GLU A 384 -17.82 37.72 12.35
C GLU A 384 -19.02 36.79 12.65
N SER A 385 -18.96 35.55 12.24
CA SER A 385 -19.96 34.53 12.50
C SER A 385 -20.21 34.34 14.02
N ILE A 386 -19.13 34.20 14.81
CA ILE A 386 -19.22 34.05 16.26
C ILE A 386 -19.77 35.32 16.95
N ARG A 387 -19.39 36.51 16.49
CA ARG A 387 -19.94 37.76 16.97
C ARG A 387 -21.45 37.87 16.72
N GLY A 388 -21.93 37.37 15.59
CA GLY A 388 -23.34 37.20 15.29
C GLY A 388 -24.09 36.33 16.29
N LEU A 389 -23.41 35.40 16.96
CA LEU A 389 -23.93 34.51 18.01
C LEU A 389 -23.81 35.07 19.42
N GLU A 390 -23.89 36.40 19.57
CA GLU A 390 -23.86 37.13 20.85
C GLU A 390 -22.54 36.99 21.63
N LEU A 391 -21.42 36.96 20.94
CA LEU A 391 -20.09 37.13 21.49
C LEU A 391 -19.41 38.36 20.86
N PRO A 392 -19.89 39.60 21.16
CA PRO A 392 -19.53 40.79 20.40
C PRO A 392 -18.04 41.15 20.44
N TYR A 393 -17.33 40.70 21.46
CA TYR A 393 -15.89 40.92 21.61
C TYR A 393 -15.04 39.71 21.21
N ALA A 394 -15.67 38.68 20.64
CA ALA A 394 -14.94 37.48 20.24
C ALA A 394 -13.87 37.77 19.20
N ILE A 395 -12.74 37.11 19.37
CA ILE A 395 -11.65 37.04 18.39
C ILE A 395 -11.31 35.57 18.17
N PHE A 396 -11.22 35.16 16.89
CA PHE A 396 -10.76 33.86 16.47
C PHE A 396 -9.47 34.03 15.63
N GLU A 397 -8.44 33.29 15.95
CA GLU A 397 -7.15 33.35 15.29
C GLU A 397 -6.74 31.95 14.81
N VAL A 398 -6.05 31.90 13.68
CA VAL A 398 -5.43 30.68 13.14
C VAL A 398 -3.92 30.87 13.21
N ASP A 399 -3.26 30.01 13.98
CA ASP A 399 -1.82 29.99 14.13
C ASP A 399 -1.26 28.81 13.32
N LEU A 400 -0.37 29.12 12.36
CA LEU A 400 0.32 28.15 11.51
C LEU A 400 1.79 28.12 11.92
N SER A 401 2.33 26.94 12.16
CA SER A 401 3.74 26.72 12.48
C SER A 401 4.29 25.58 11.64
N GLU A 402 5.61 25.58 11.48
CA GLU A 402 6.28 24.50 10.75
C GLU A 402 6.16 23.17 11.50
N ALA A 403 5.92 22.11 10.74
CA ALA A 403 5.86 20.73 11.21
C ALA A 403 6.74 19.82 10.33
N GLN A 404 6.85 18.57 10.76
CA GLN A 404 7.55 17.57 9.97
C GLN A 404 6.78 17.29 8.68
N LEU A 405 7.50 17.21 7.55
CA LEU A 405 6.93 16.91 6.24
C LEU A 405 6.17 15.58 6.27
N GLY A 406 4.96 15.60 5.80
CA GLY A 406 4.02 14.47 5.84
C GLY A 406 3.07 14.43 4.66
N PRO A 407 2.07 13.55 4.69
CA PRO A 407 1.10 13.39 3.59
C PRO A 407 0.21 14.62 3.36
N THR A 408 0.10 15.51 4.35
CA THR A 408 -0.69 16.75 4.32
C THR A 408 0.18 18.01 4.26
N GLY A 409 1.46 17.89 3.90
CA GLY A 409 2.40 19.00 3.86
C GLY A 409 3.27 19.10 5.11
N ALA A 410 3.74 20.31 5.43
CA ALA A 410 4.68 20.57 6.52
C ALA A 410 4.16 21.61 7.52
N ASP A 411 2.85 21.69 7.71
CA ASP A 411 2.22 22.64 8.63
C ASP A 411 1.57 21.98 9.84
N ALA A 412 1.75 22.59 10.99
CA ALA A 412 0.92 22.39 12.17
C ALA A 412 0.02 23.60 12.35
N ILE A 413 -1.24 23.34 12.71
CA ILE A 413 -2.26 24.38 12.91
C ILE A 413 -2.72 24.44 14.36
N SER A 414 -3.09 25.63 14.81
CA SER A 414 -3.76 25.82 16.08
C SER A 414 -4.83 26.92 15.98
N PHE A 415 -6.09 26.53 16.24
CA PHE A 415 -7.16 27.50 16.41
C PHE A 415 -7.10 28.09 17.80
N ARG A 416 -7.13 29.43 17.87
CA ARG A 416 -7.10 30.19 19.14
C ARG A 416 -8.33 31.05 19.22
N PHE A 417 -8.86 31.18 20.41
CA PHE A 417 -10.09 31.93 20.66
C PHE A 417 -10.00 32.78 21.93
N SER A 418 -10.65 33.93 21.88
CA SER A 418 -10.93 34.78 23.05
C SER A 418 -12.36 35.30 22.98
N SER A 419 -13.13 35.16 24.05
CA SER A 419 -14.47 35.76 24.18
C SER A 419 -14.46 37.22 24.59
N THR A 420 -13.33 37.70 25.15
CA THR A 420 -13.19 39.06 25.71
C THR A 420 -12.41 40.02 24.81
N GLY A 421 -11.90 39.57 23.68
CA GLY A 421 -11.10 40.36 22.76
C GLY A 421 -9.61 40.49 23.12
N HIS A 422 -9.15 39.78 24.15
CA HIS A 422 -7.76 39.79 24.59
C HIS A 422 -7.29 38.37 24.92
N ASN A 423 -5.97 38.12 24.77
CA ASN A 423 -5.34 36.86 25.17
C ASN A 423 -6.02 35.60 24.59
N ALA A 424 -6.09 35.49 23.25
CA ALA A 424 -6.60 34.29 22.60
C ALA A 424 -5.80 33.05 23.04
N VAL A 425 -6.50 32.03 23.51
CA VAL A 425 -5.94 30.74 23.96
C VAL A 425 -6.36 29.64 22.99
N ASP A 426 -5.64 28.52 22.99
CA ASP A 426 -6.03 27.34 22.19
C ASP A 426 -7.48 26.96 22.48
N VAL A 427 -8.29 26.75 21.46
CA VAL A 427 -9.72 26.41 21.56
C VAL A 427 -9.95 25.19 22.46
N ALA A 428 -9.02 24.24 22.49
CA ALA A 428 -9.07 23.09 23.39
C ALA A 428 -9.05 23.45 24.88
N LYS A 429 -8.58 24.64 25.22
CA LYS A 429 -8.47 25.14 26.59
C LYS A 429 -9.61 26.10 26.97
N CYS A 430 -10.58 26.32 26.08
CA CYS A 430 -11.75 27.15 26.38
C CYS A 430 -12.62 26.50 27.47
N ALA A 431 -13.00 27.27 28.48
CA ALA A 431 -13.66 26.74 29.66
C ALA A 431 -15.20 26.58 29.53
N SER A 432 -15.84 27.25 28.54
CA SER A 432 -17.30 27.29 28.42
C SER A 432 -17.81 26.37 27.30
N GLY A 433 -18.60 25.37 27.69
CA GLY A 433 -19.23 24.46 26.71
C GLY A 433 -20.14 25.21 25.70
N GLY A 434 -20.85 26.24 26.13
CA GLY A 434 -21.69 27.07 25.25
C GLY A 434 -20.88 27.93 24.27
N GLU A 435 -19.66 28.37 24.63
CA GLU A 435 -18.76 29.05 23.70
C GLU A 435 -18.22 28.07 22.63
N LEU A 436 -17.79 26.89 23.08
CA LEU A 436 -17.32 25.84 22.17
C LEU A 436 -18.39 25.39 21.17
N SER A 437 -19.66 25.24 21.61
CA SER A 437 -20.77 24.90 20.72
C SER A 437 -21.01 25.97 19.65
N ARG A 438 -20.90 27.27 20.01
CA ARG A 438 -21.04 28.39 19.06
C ARG A 438 -19.87 28.45 18.07
N ILE A 439 -18.66 28.24 18.54
CA ILE A 439 -17.46 28.14 17.67
C ILE A 439 -17.64 26.97 16.69
N MET A 440 -18.04 25.81 17.21
CA MET A 440 -18.23 24.62 16.36
C MET A 440 -19.34 24.85 15.32
N LEU A 441 -20.45 25.49 15.70
CA LEU A 441 -21.51 25.83 14.76
C LEU A 441 -20.99 26.77 13.65
N ALA A 442 -20.23 27.83 14.03
CA ALA A 442 -19.65 28.74 13.07
C ALA A 442 -18.68 28.01 12.09
N LEU A 443 -17.82 27.15 12.62
CA LEU A 443 -16.90 26.35 11.80
C LEU A 443 -17.62 25.35 10.88
N LYS A 444 -18.67 24.69 11.38
CA LYS A 444 -19.51 23.79 10.58
C LYS A 444 -20.28 24.55 9.50
N ALA A 445 -20.79 25.73 9.80
CA ALA A 445 -21.44 26.57 8.79
C ALA A 445 -20.47 27.03 7.70
N MET A 446 -19.22 27.37 8.08
CA MET A 446 -18.16 27.69 7.11
C MET A 446 -17.82 26.45 6.25
N ARG A 447 -17.59 25.30 6.88
CA ARG A 447 -17.29 24.07 6.17
C ARG A 447 -18.42 23.68 5.19
N ALA A 448 -19.67 23.84 5.60
CA ALA A 448 -20.85 23.54 4.79
C ALA A 448 -20.94 24.37 3.50
N ARG A 449 -20.38 25.60 3.48
CA ARG A 449 -20.36 26.46 2.28
C ARG A 449 -19.28 26.04 1.27
N TYR A 450 -18.20 25.38 1.71
CA TYR A 450 -17.00 25.11 0.91
C TYR A 450 -16.76 23.61 0.70
N ALA A 451 -17.41 22.74 1.48
CA ALA A 451 -17.35 21.30 1.31
C ALA A 451 -18.64 20.79 0.69
N ASP A 452 -18.53 19.94 -0.34
CA ASP A 452 -19.68 19.31 -1.01
C ASP A 452 -20.29 18.20 -0.13
N MET A 453 -20.66 18.56 1.12
CA MET A 453 -21.30 17.63 2.04
C MET A 453 -22.82 17.73 1.91
N PRO A 454 -23.50 16.65 1.49
CA PRO A 454 -24.92 16.74 1.16
C PRO A 454 -25.84 16.81 2.37
N THR A 455 -25.44 16.23 3.53
CA THR A 455 -26.33 16.16 4.72
C THR A 455 -25.56 16.41 6.03
N MET A 456 -26.11 17.28 6.87
CA MET A 456 -25.58 17.56 8.22
C MET A 456 -26.67 17.39 9.28
N ILE A 457 -26.32 16.77 10.41
CA ILE A 457 -27.23 16.53 11.53
C ILE A 457 -26.68 17.22 12.77
N PHE A 458 -27.48 18.09 13.36
CA PHE A 458 -27.19 18.74 14.65
C PHE A 458 -28.01 18.11 15.77
N ASP A 459 -27.32 17.53 16.75
CA ASP A 459 -27.95 16.98 17.95
C ASP A 459 -27.70 17.87 19.18
N GLU A 460 -28.78 18.38 19.77
CA GLU A 460 -28.75 19.18 21.01
C GLU A 460 -27.73 20.34 20.97
N ILE A 461 -27.56 20.97 19.81
CA ILE A 461 -26.63 22.10 19.60
C ILE A 461 -27.02 23.31 20.46
N ASP A 462 -28.26 23.36 20.91
CA ASP A 462 -28.90 24.41 21.67
C ASP A 462 -28.73 24.24 23.20
N THR A 463 -27.92 23.29 23.67
CA THR A 463 -27.68 23.06 25.09
C THR A 463 -26.97 24.27 25.74
N GLY A 464 -27.59 24.85 26.77
CA GLY A 464 -27.07 26.02 27.49
C GLY A 464 -27.26 27.37 26.77
N VAL A 465 -28.12 27.39 25.75
CA VAL A 465 -28.47 28.58 24.98
C VAL A 465 -29.95 28.93 25.17
N SER A 466 -30.30 30.21 25.18
CA SER A 466 -31.69 30.64 25.30
C SER A 466 -31.91 31.99 24.59
N GLY A 467 -33.17 32.36 24.40
CA GLY A 467 -33.58 33.68 23.91
C GLY A 467 -33.05 34.02 22.51
N SER A 468 -32.45 35.19 22.39
CA SER A 468 -31.96 35.75 21.12
C SER A 468 -30.79 34.96 20.52
N VAL A 469 -29.96 34.31 21.32
CA VAL A 469 -28.89 33.43 20.81
C VAL A 469 -29.47 32.23 20.06
N ALA A 470 -30.54 31.62 20.62
CA ALA A 470 -31.23 30.50 19.99
C ALA A 470 -31.85 30.88 18.62
N ASP A 471 -32.41 32.10 18.54
CA ASP A 471 -32.97 32.61 17.28
C ASP A 471 -31.88 32.83 16.22
N LYS A 472 -30.73 33.39 16.58
CA LYS A 472 -29.58 33.58 15.69
C LYS A 472 -28.96 32.26 15.24
N MET A 473 -28.80 31.29 16.16
CA MET A 473 -28.38 29.93 15.82
C MET A 473 -29.35 29.26 14.84
N GLY A 474 -30.64 29.36 15.12
CA GLY A 474 -31.68 28.84 14.20
C GLY A 474 -31.62 29.50 12.82
N SER A 475 -31.35 30.81 12.74
CA SER A 475 -31.18 31.51 11.47
C SER A 475 -29.97 31.02 10.69
N MET A 476 -28.83 30.81 11.36
CA MET A 476 -27.63 30.28 10.75
C MET A 476 -27.85 28.85 10.20
N ILE A 477 -28.49 27.98 10.99
CA ILE A 477 -28.83 26.62 10.56
C ILE A 477 -29.83 26.63 9.40
N CYS A 478 -30.80 27.56 9.42
CA CYS A 478 -31.75 27.76 8.33
C CYS A 478 -31.05 28.21 7.03
N GLU A 479 -30.09 29.12 7.14
CA GLU A 479 -29.25 29.52 6.00
C GLU A 479 -28.48 28.34 5.42
N MET A 480 -27.87 27.49 6.27
CA MET A 480 -27.24 26.25 5.81
C MET A 480 -28.22 25.34 5.03
N GLY A 481 -29.49 25.27 5.48
CA GLY A 481 -30.54 24.55 4.81
C GLY A 481 -30.87 25.04 3.40
N SER A 482 -30.37 26.22 2.97
CA SER A 482 -30.57 26.71 1.61
C SER A 482 -29.62 26.12 0.56
N TYR A 483 -28.53 25.50 0.98
CA TYR A 483 -27.52 24.90 0.09
C TYR A 483 -27.14 23.47 0.44
N MET A 484 -27.64 22.91 1.54
CA MET A 484 -27.48 21.52 1.92
C MET A 484 -28.68 21.02 2.73
N GLN A 485 -28.82 19.71 2.91
CA GLN A 485 -29.84 19.17 3.81
C GLN A 485 -29.34 19.21 5.25
N VAL A 486 -30.14 19.81 6.16
CA VAL A 486 -29.79 19.96 7.57
C VAL A 486 -30.87 19.37 8.45
N PHE A 487 -30.50 18.48 9.35
CA PHE A 487 -31.36 18.00 10.44
C PHE A 487 -30.98 18.73 11.74
N ALA A 488 -31.96 19.29 12.42
CA ALA A 488 -31.76 19.88 13.74
C ALA A 488 -32.67 19.20 14.78
N ILE A 489 -32.04 18.48 15.68
CA ILE A 489 -32.70 17.89 16.84
C ILE A 489 -32.65 18.92 17.98
N THR A 490 -33.79 19.51 18.29
CA THR A 490 -33.85 20.68 19.19
C THR A 490 -34.98 20.55 20.20
N HIS A 491 -34.83 21.26 21.32
CA HIS A 491 -35.87 21.49 22.30
C HIS A 491 -36.27 22.97 22.35
N LEU A 492 -35.62 23.84 21.53
CA LEU A 492 -35.90 25.28 21.49
C LEU A 492 -36.93 25.64 20.42
N PRO A 493 -38.03 26.33 20.80
CA PRO A 493 -39.09 26.73 19.85
C PRO A 493 -38.59 27.70 18.77
N GLN A 494 -37.59 28.54 19.09
CA GLN A 494 -36.99 29.49 18.14
C GLN A 494 -36.31 28.77 16.95
N VAL A 495 -35.61 27.68 17.23
CA VAL A 495 -34.98 26.84 16.18
C VAL A 495 -36.03 26.02 15.44
N ALA A 496 -36.97 25.42 16.20
CA ALA A 496 -38.02 24.58 15.64
C ALA A 496 -38.93 25.33 14.64
N ALA A 497 -39.14 26.62 14.87
CA ALA A 497 -39.96 27.47 14.02
C ALA A 497 -39.34 27.69 12.61
N LYS A 498 -38.01 27.61 12.45
CA LYS A 498 -37.30 27.97 11.20
C LYS A 498 -37.21 26.81 10.16
N GLY A 499 -37.60 25.59 10.54
CA GLY A 499 -37.48 24.44 9.66
C GLY A 499 -38.45 24.46 8.47
N ASN A 500 -38.05 23.85 7.35
CA ASN A 500 -38.89 23.61 6.17
C ASN A 500 -39.86 22.44 6.42
N ALA A 501 -39.42 21.45 7.18
CA ALA A 501 -40.23 20.32 7.63
C ALA A 501 -40.03 20.09 9.13
N HIS A 502 -41.07 19.55 9.79
CA HIS A 502 -41.04 19.30 11.23
C HIS A 502 -41.55 17.87 11.51
N TYR A 503 -40.76 17.07 12.18
CA TYR A 503 -41.07 15.71 12.59
C TYR A 503 -41.16 15.64 14.10
N LEU A 504 -42.22 14.99 14.60
CA LEU A 504 -42.41 14.75 16.03
C LEU A 504 -42.12 13.29 16.37
N VAL A 505 -41.23 13.09 17.32
CA VAL A 505 -40.93 11.78 17.90
C VAL A 505 -41.76 11.58 19.15
N SER A 506 -42.63 10.58 19.16
CA SER A 506 -43.50 10.22 20.27
C SER A 506 -43.31 8.76 20.71
N LYS A 507 -43.71 8.46 21.96
CA LYS A 507 -43.82 7.09 22.45
C LYS A 507 -45.28 6.71 22.57
N GLU A 508 -45.65 5.60 21.96
CA GLU A 508 -46.95 4.98 22.12
C GLU A 508 -46.79 3.60 22.79
N ILE A 509 -47.74 3.22 23.62
CA ILE A 509 -47.78 1.87 24.19
C ILE A 509 -48.54 1.02 23.20
N ASN A 510 -47.89 0.01 22.61
CA ASN A 510 -48.58 -0.99 21.80
C ASN A 510 -49.52 -1.80 22.72
N PRO A 511 -50.85 -1.70 22.56
CA PRO A 511 -51.80 -2.39 23.45
C PRO A 511 -51.72 -3.91 23.39
N ALA A 512 -51.23 -4.46 22.29
CA ALA A 512 -51.14 -5.92 22.07
C ALA A 512 -49.95 -6.54 22.80
N GLU A 513 -48.85 -5.78 22.94
CA GLU A 513 -47.58 -6.31 23.50
C GLU A 513 -47.20 -5.65 24.82
N SER A 514 -47.98 -4.65 25.32
CA SER A 514 -47.65 -3.83 26.50
C SER A 514 -46.23 -3.20 26.46
N ARG A 515 -45.70 -2.98 25.24
CA ARG A 515 -44.35 -2.46 24.99
C ARG A 515 -44.46 -1.02 24.45
N ALA A 516 -43.50 -0.18 24.86
CA ALA A 516 -43.39 1.17 24.30
C ALA A 516 -42.74 1.09 22.91
N VAL A 517 -43.37 1.70 21.92
CA VAL A 517 -42.88 1.83 20.55
C VAL A 517 -42.68 3.30 20.22
N SER A 518 -41.54 3.62 19.62
CA SER A 518 -41.27 4.97 19.14
C SER A 518 -41.86 5.18 17.75
N LYS A 519 -42.60 6.26 17.58
CA LYS A 519 -43.21 6.70 16.33
C LYS A 519 -42.66 8.05 15.91
N ILE A 520 -42.42 8.22 14.64
CA ILE A 520 -41.93 9.47 14.04
C ILE A 520 -42.91 9.88 12.95
N GLU A 521 -43.46 11.07 13.07
CA GLU A 521 -44.47 11.58 12.14
C GLU A 521 -44.15 13.00 11.68
N ARG A 522 -44.34 13.27 10.37
CA ARG A 522 -44.26 14.61 9.83
C ARG A 522 -45.50 15.40 10.25
N LEU A 523 -45.27 16.58 10.86
CA LEU A 523 -46.35 17.45 11.30
C LEU A 523 -46.91 18.26 10.12
N SER A 524 -48.23 18.37 10.07
CA SER A 524 -48.92 19.38 9.24
C SER A 524 -48.73 20.78 9.85
N ASP A 525 -48.98 21.84 9.07
CA ASP A 525 -48.82 23.23 9.53
C ASP A 525 -49.58 23.52 10.83
N LYS A 526 -50.79 23.00 10.96
CA LYS A 526 -51.59 23.16 12.20
C LYS A 526 -50.98 22.42 13.41
N GLN A 527 -50.51 21.23 13.20
CA GLN A 527 -49.83 20.43 14.25
C GLN A 527 -48.51 21.06 14.65
N ARG A 528 -47.80 21.67 13.69
CA ARG A 528 -46.57 22.38 13.91
C ARG A 528 -46.77 23.59 14.82
N VAL A 529 -47.84 24.41 14.61
CA VAL A 529 -48.20 25.53 15.52
C VAL A 529 -48.43 24.99 16.93
N LEU A 530 -49.18 23.91 17.10
CA LEU A 530 -49.50 23.34 18.38
C LEU A 530 -48.25 22.79 19.08
N GLU A 531 -47.32 22.16 18.35
CA GLU A 531 -46.08 21.63 18.95
C GLU A 531 -45.14 22.77 19.38
N VAL A 532 -44.96 23.80 18.54
CA VAL A 532 -44.17 24.98 18.89
C VAL A 532 -44.80 25.71 20.12
N ALA A 533 -46.14 25.83 20.17
CA ALA A 533 -46.84 26.38 21.33
C ALA A 533 -46.63 25.56 22.60
N ARG A 534 -46.60 24.19 22.47
CA ARG A 534 -46.29 23.28 23.58
C ARG A 534 -44.85 23.42 24.06
N MET A 535 -43.90 23.61 23.15
CA MET A 535 -42.51 23.89 23.49
C MET A 535 -42.34 25.22 24.26
N LEU A 536 -43.17 26.23 23.96
CA LEU A 536 -43.17 27.52 24.64
C LEU A 536 -43.80 27.49 26.04
N SER A 537 -44.91 26.76 26.22
CA SER A 537 -45.74 26.83 27.43
C SER A 537 -45.72 25.54 28.29
N GLY A 538 -45.04 24.49 27.84
CA GLY A 538 -45.08 23.20 28.51
C GLY A 538 -46.40 22.44 28.29
N SER A 539 -46.96 21.83 29.33
CA SER A 539 -48.13 20.95 29.21
C SER A 539 -49.47 21.68 28.99
N SER A 540 -49.54 22.97 29.29
CA SER A 540 -50.81 23.74 29.14
C SER A 540 -50.76 24.64 27.92
N LEU A 541 -51.56 24.29 26.87
CA LEU A 541 -51.73 25.11 25.69
C LEU A 541 -52.63 26.31 26.05
N THR A 542 -52.07 27.53 25.96
CA THR A 542 -52.79 28.78 26.14
C THR A 542 -52.92 29.51 24.80
N ASP A 543 -53.97 30.34 24.64
CA ASP A 543 -54.14 31.16 23.44
C ASP A 543 -52.92 32.07 23.19
N ALA A 544 -52.30 32.57 24.24
CA ALA A 544 -51.08 33.38 24.14
C ALA A 544 -49.88 32.57 23.60
N ALA A 545 -49.74 31.31 24.00
CA ALA A 545 -48.68 30.45 23.48
C ALA A 545 -48.90 30.12 22.01
N ILE A 546 -50.15 29.92 21.59
CA ILE A 546 -50.51 29.67 20.17
C ILE A 546 -50.19 30.93 19.34
N ALA A 547 -50.61 32.12 19.79
CA ALA A 547 -50.32 33.37 19.09
C ALA A 547 -48.79 33.63 18.97
N ASN A 548 -48.03 33.31 20.01
CA ASN A 548 -46.58 33.45 19.99
C ASN A 548 -45.94 32.42 19.03
N ALA A 549 -46.43 31.17 18.99
CA ALA A 549 -45.97 30.16 18.04
C ALA A 549 -46.24 30.56 16.58
N GLU A 550 -47.44 31.12 16.32
CA GLU A 550 -47.80 31.63 14.99
C GLU A 550 -46.87 32.80 14.57
N SER A 551 -46.55 33.71 15.51
CA SER A 551 -45.60 34.79 15.27
C SER A 551 -44.21 34.25 14.92
N LEU A 552 -43.68 33.28 15.68
CA LEU A 552 -42.39 32.64 15.40
C LEU A 552 -42.34 31.92 14.05
N LEU A 553 -43.40 31.21 13.72
CA LEU A 553 -43.52 30.50 12.45
C LEU A 553 -43.70 31.40 11.23
N SER A 554 -44.32 32.58 11.44
CA SER A 554 -44.49 33.58 10.36
C SER A 554 -43.23 34.42 10.12
N GLY A 555 -42.20 34.28 10.94
CA GLY A 555 -40.96 35.08 10.86
C GLY A 555 -41.12 36.56 11.16
N LYS A 556 -42.22 36.93 11.86
CA LYS A 556 -42.54 38.28 12.22
C LYS A 556 -42.20 38.55 13.70
#